data_f81036b409384d7ed2b454accea63534
#
_entry.id   f81036b409384d7ed2b454accea63534
#
_cell.length_a   1.000
_cell.length_b   1.000
_cell.length_c   1.000
_cell.angle_alpha   90.00
_cell.angle_beta   90.00
_cell.angle_gamma   90.00
#
_symmetry.space_group_name_H-M   'P 1'
#
loop_
_entity.id
_entity.type
_entity.pdbx_description
1 polymer ?
#
loop_
_entity_poly.entity_id
_entity_poly.type
_entity_poly.pdbx_seq_one_letter_code
_entity_poly.pdbx_strand_id
1 'polypeptide(L)'
;QLSKVKSYCNIKNLSIDIEITEQISGTVPFKRRPQGYELWKLLNKNDQIICSHLDRFSRNTLDLLTLVDEFKRKKIKLHFVDVGGEVTGSDSISSVFIKMLSVFAEFYSKQQSEKSKATKQRMIRENKYTGGFRPKFGYDVDDNGYLIPCEKEQSIIRLMKLLRKKGKSYKQISEIVTKSTRKKFVQSWVFNILKRETSEQRAA
;
A
#
# COMPACT_ATOMS: atom_id res chain seq x y z
N GLN A 1 32.23 -6.96 8.24
CA GLN A 1 31.09 -7.76 7.77
C GLN A 1 31.56 -9.04 7.11
N LEU A 2 32.44 -8.94 6.12
CA LEU A 2 32.97 -10.08 5.37
C LEU A 2 33.66 -11.12 6.27
N SER A 3 34.49 -10.67 7.22
CA SER A 3 35.16 -11.55 8.18
C SER A 3 34.14 -12.41 8.97
N LYS A 4 33.02 -11.82 9.42
CA LYS A 4 31.95 -12.56 10.13
C LYS A 4 31.31 -13.62 9.25
N VAL A 5 31.03 -13.30 7.97
CA VAL A 5 30.47 -14.25 7.00
C VAL A 5 31.45 -15.42 6.76
N LYS A 6 32.73 -15.12 6.54
CA LYS A 6 33.76 -16.15 6.35
C LYS A 6 33.89 -17.07 7.58
N SER A 7 33.92 -16.48 8.77
CA SER A 7 33.93 -17.29 10.01
C SER A 7 32.69 -18.18 10.15
N TYR A 8 31.52 -17.66 9.84
CA TYR A 8 30.27 -18.43 9.85
C TYR A 8 30.31 -19.59 8.84
N CYS A 9 30.77 -19.32 7.60
CA CYS A 9 30.92 -20.36 6.58
C CYS A 9 31.87 -21.47 7.01
N ASN A 10 33.00 -21.10 7.61
CA ASN A 10 33.98 -22.10 8.13
C ASN A 10 33.36 -22.96 9.23
N ILE A 11 32.61 -22.37 10.18
CA ILE A 11 31.95 -23.15 11.26
C ILE A 11 30.90 -24.09 10.69
N LYS A 12 30.22 -23.74 9.62
CA LYS A 12 29.17 -24.51 8.97
C LYS A 12 29.68 -25.44 7.86
N ASN A 13 30.99 -25.48 7.60
CA ASN A 13 31.61 -26.19 6.50
C ASN A 13 31.00 -25.86 5.13
N LEU A 14 30.76 -24.55 4.87
CA LEU A 14 30.21 -24.05 3.63
C LEU A 14 31.31 -23.39 2.79
N SER A 15 31.34 -23.71 1.48
CA SER A 15 32.18 -22.99 0.50
C SER A 15 31.51 -21.69 0.06
N ILE A 16 32.33 -20.70 -0.24
CA ILE A 16 31.85 -19.42 -0.81
C ILE A 16 32.17 -19.44 -2.29
N ASP A 17 31.15 -19.52 -3.13
CA ASP A 17 31.30 -19.54 -4.58
C ASP A 17 31.28 -18.11 -5.16
N ILE A 18 30.44 -17.22 -4.60
CA ILE A 18 30.30 -15.84 -5.04
C ILE A 18 30.30 -14.91 -3.82
N GLU A 19 31.13 -13.89 -3.87
CA GLU A 19 31.17 -12.83 -2.86
C GLU A 19 30.65 -11.52 -3.48
N ILE A 20 29.63 -10.94 -2.86
CA ILE A 20 28.99 -9.69 -3.33
C ILE A 20 29.10 -8.62 -2.26
N THR A 21 29.61 -7.45 -2.63
CA THR A 21 29.68 -6.28 -1.78
C THR A 21 28.95 -5.12 -2.46
N GLU A 22 28.00 -4.50 -1.75
CA GLU A 22 27.16 -3.42 -2.25
C GLU A 22 27.08 -2.28 -1.24
N GLN A 23 27.26 -1.03 -1.68
CA GLN A 23 27.10 0.16 -0.85
C GLN A 23 25.75 0.83 -1.13
N ILE A 24 24.68 0.13 -0.80
CA ILE A 24 23.29 0.60 -1.01
C ILE A 24 22.53 0.56 0.31
N SER A 25 21.62 1.54 0.49
CA SER A 25 20.77 1.58 1.68
C SER A 25 19.89 0.34 1.78
N GLY A 26 19.77 -0.24 2.97
CA GLY A 26 18.84 -1.35 3.26
C GLY A 26 17.36 -1.01 3.04
N THR A 27 17.00 0.27 2.79
CA THR A 27 15.64 0.68 2.42
C THR A 27 15.31 0.36 0.96
N VAL A 28 16.33 0.17 0.09
CA VAL A 28 16.12 -0.27 -1.28
C VAL A 28 15.84 -1.78 -1.28
N PRO A 29 14.71 -2.25 -1.83
CA PRO A 29 14.40 -3.66 -1.91
C PRO A 29 15.50 -4.48 -2.59
N PHE A 30 15.78 -5.68 -2.07
CA PHE A 30 16.86 -6.54 -2.57
C PHE A 30 16.86 -6.69 -4.11
N LYS A 31 15.71 -6.99 -4.71
CA LYS A 31 15.57 -7.16 -6.15
C LYS A 31 15.69 -5.88 -6.98
N ARG A 32 15.69 -4.70 -6.35
CA ARG A 32 15.88 -3.40 -7.02
C ARG A 32 17.32 -2.91 -6.92
N ARG A 33 18.17 -3.61 -6.17
CA ARG A 33 19.61 -3.33 -6.11
C ARG A 33 20.29 -3.94 -7.31
N PRO A 34 21.25 -3.28 -7.94
CA PRO A 34 21.95 -3.84 -9.10
C PRO A 34 22.54 -5.23 -8.84
N GLN A 35 23.34 -5.37 -7.79
CA GLN A 35 23.95 -6.65 -7.43
C GLN A 35 22.92 -7.67 -6.88
N GLY A 36 21.94 -7.19 -6.12
CA GLY A 36 20.84 -8.03 -5.62
C GLY A 36 19.99 -8.63 -6.74
N TYR A 37 19.74 -7.86 -7.80
CA TYR A 37 19.01 -8.34 -8.98
C TYR A 37 19.80 -9.38 -9.78
N GLU A 38 21.09 -9.13 -10.02
CA GLU A 38 21.95 -10.08 -10.71
C GLU A 38 22.08 -11.39 -9.90
N LEU A 39 22.31 -11.29 -8.59
CA LEU A 39 22.31 -12.48 -7.72
C LEU A 39 20.98 -13.24 -7.80
N TRP A 40 19.83 -12.52 -7.74
CA TRP A 40 18.52 -13.14 -7.82
C TRP A 40 18.33 -14.01 -9.08
N LYS A 41 18.89 -13.60 -10.21
CA LYS A 41 18.83 -14.35 -11.49
C LYS A 41 19.69 -15.61 -11.46
N LEU A 42 20.82 -15.57 -10.77
CA LEU A 42 21.76 -16.68 -10.69
C LEU A 42 21.32 -17.76 -9.71
N LEU A 43 20.47 -17.40 -8.74
CA LEU A 43 20.06 -18.32 -7.67
C LEU A 43 19.24 -19.50 -8.17
N ASN A 44 19.70 -20.69 -7.81
CA ASN A 44 19.07 -21.97 -8.09
C ASN A 44 18.55 -22.63 -6.82
N LYS A 45 17.81 -23.73 -6.98
CA LYS A 45 17.36 -24.57 -5.88
C LYS A 45 18.54 -25.11 -5.09
N ASN A 46 18.45 -25.06 -3.76
CA ASN A 46 19.42 -25.44 -2.76
C ASN A 46 20.63 -24.50 -2.60
N ASP A 47 20.70 -23.39 -3.34
CA ASP A 47 21.68 -22.34 -3.07
C ASP A 47 21.46 -21.73 -1.70
N GLN A 48 22.53 -21.17 -1.14
CA GLN A 48 22.52 -20.54 0.16
C GLN A 48 23.02 -19.10 0.07
N ILE A 49 22.27 -18.18 0.63
CA ILE A 49 22.67 -16.78 0.77
C ILE A 49 23.04 -16.53 2.22
N ILE A 50 24.21 -15.98 2.46
CA ILE A 50 24.70 -15.66 3.79
C ILE A 50 24.94 -14.16 3.88
N CYS A 51 24.26 -13.51 4.81
CA CYS A 51 24.42 -12.10 5.09
C CYS A 51 24.87 -11.87 6.53
N SER A 52 25.77 -10.92 6.75
CA SER A 52 26.29 -10.61 8.08
C SER A 52 25.24 -10.08 9.03
N HIS A 53 24.34 -9.19 8.55
CA HIS A 53 23.35 -8.50 9.36
C HIS A 53 22.03 -8.34 8.62
N LEU A 54 20.93 -8.52 9.33
CA LEU A 54 19.57 -8.37 8.81
C LEU A 54 19.31 -6.96 8.27
N ASP A 55 19.71 -5.93 9.02
CA ASP A 55 19.48 -4.51 8.68
C ASP A 55 20.21 -4.05 7.41
N ARG A 56 21.24 -4.77 6.99
CA ARG A 56 21.95 -4.56 5.73
C ARG A 56 21.23 -5.22 4.56
N PHE A 57 20.63 -6.37 4.82
CA PHE A 57 19.88 -7.09 3.81
C PHE A 57 18.55 -6.39 3.50
N SER A 58 17.76 -6.06 4.51
CA SER A 58 16.52 -5.29 4.37
C SER A 58 16.20 -4.51 5.64
N ARG A 59 15.77 -3.25 5.49
CA ARG A 59 15.19 -2.42 6.55
C ARG A 59 13.66 -2.36 6.48
N ASN A 60 13.07 -2.97 5.45
CA ASN A 60 11.63 -3.08 5.29
C ASN A 60 11.19 -4.51 5.65
N THR A 61 10.44 -4.63 6.74
CA THR A 61 9.97 -5.93 7.25
C THR A 61 9.06 -6.65 6.26
N LEU A 62 8.21 -5.93 5.51
CA LEU A 62 7.33 -6.53 4.50
C LEU A 62 8.13 -7.08 3.31
N ASP A 63 9.13 -6.32 2.85
CA ASP A 63 10.03 -6.76 1.78
C ASP A 63 10.81 -8.02 2.20
N LEU A 64 11.32 -8.03 3.42
CA LEU A 64 12.03 -9.17 3.99
C LEU A 64 11.13 -10.42 4.07
N LEU A 65 9.90 -10.29 4.59
CA LEU A 65 8.95 -11.41 4.66
C LEU A 65 8.62 -11.97 3.27
N THR A 66 8.38 -11.09 2.31
CA THR A 66 8.12 -11.50 0.92
C THR A 66 9.30 -12.26 0.34
N LEU A 67 10.52 -11.77 0.55
CA LEU A 67 11.73 -12.43 0.09
C LEU A 67 11.96 -13.81 0.77
N VAL A 68 11.76 -13.89 2.08
CA VAL A 68 11.91 -15.16 2.82
C VAL A 68 10.90 -16.18 2.29
N ASP A 69 9.65 -15.79 2.04
CA ASP A 69 8.64 -16.68 1.47
C ASP A 69 9.01 -17.14 0.04
N GLU A 70 9.50 -16.22 -0.80
CA GLU A 70 9.97 -16.57 -2.14
C GLU A 70 11.19 -17.50 -2.12
N PHE A 71 12.15 -17.26 -1.22
CA PHE A 71 13.31 -18.16 -1.06
C PHE A 71 12.87 -19.54 -0.59
N LYS A 72 11.92 -19.63 0.35
CA LYS A 72 11.34 -20.92 0.76
C LYS A 72 10.70 -21.66 -0.40
N ARG A 73 9.90 -20.99 -1.22
CA ARG A 73 9.27 -21.60 -2.41
C ARG A 73 10.30 -22.09 -3.43
N LYS A 74 11.38 -21.34 -3.62
CA LYS A 74 12.49 -21.72 -4.50
C LYS A 74 13.43 -22.75 -3.86
N LYS A 75 13.25 -23.10 -2.59
CA LYS A 75 14.16 -23.97 -1.81
C LYS A 75 15.57 -23.38 -1.72
N ILE A 76 15.69 -22.07 -1.60
CA ILE A 76 16.94 -21.33 -1.35
C ILE A 76 17.03 -21.08 0.15
N LYS A 77 18.21 -21.27 0.73
CA LYS A 77 18.46 -21.01 2.15
C LYS A 77 18.97 -19.59 2.35
N LEU A 78 18.40 -18.88 3.31
CA LEU A 78 18.84 -17.55 3.71
C LEU A 78 19.34 -17.58 5.14
N HIS A 79 20.56 -17.10 5.36
CA HIS A 79 21.21 -17.07 6.67
C HIS A 79 21.55 -15.63 7.06
N PHE A 80 21.24 -15.26 8.29
CA PHE A 80 21.71 -14.03 8.93
C PHE A 80 22.58 -14.39 10.11
N VAL A 81 23.86 -13.97 10.06
CA VAL A 81 24.84 -14.32 11.09
C VAL A 81 24.47 -13.71 12.44
N ASP A 82 23.94 -12.49 12.45
CA ASP A 82 23.50 -11.77 13.64
C ASP A 82 22.20 -12.30 14.27
N VAL A 83 21.41 -13.04 13.52
CA VAL A 83 20.14 -13.65 14.00
C VAL A 83 20.34 -15.11 14.44
N GLY A 84 21.55 -15.66 14.25
CA GLY A 84 21.88 -17.01 14.67
C GLY A 84 21.85 -18.06 13.55
N GLY A 85 21.65 -17.66 12.29
CA GLY A 85 21.82 -18.54 11.14
C GLY A 85 20.69 -18.57 10.14
N GLU A 86 20.27 -19.78 9.75
CA GLU A 86 19.24 -19.94 8.71
C GLU A 86 17.86 -19.43 9.17
N VAL A 87 17.20 -18.66 8.34
CA VAL A 87 15.85 -18.12 8.61
C VAL A 87 14.76 -18.71 7.68
N THR A 88 15.18 -19.44 6.66
CA THR A 88 14.27 -20.13 5.72
C THR A 88 13.97 -21.57 6.14
N GLY A 89 14.67 -22.08 7.14
CA GLY A 89 14.50 -23.42 7.66
C GLY A 89 13.15 -23.69 8.33
N SER A 90 12.95 -24.94 8.71
CA SER A 90 11.77 -25.41 9.45
C SER A 90 12.03 -25.62 10.94
N ASP A 91 13.23 -25.26 11.42
CA ASP A 91 13.61 -25.37 12.81
C ASP A 91 12.86 -24.34 13.70
N SER A 92 12.89 -24.57 15.01
CA SER A 92 12.14 -23.76 15.98
C SER A 92 12.54 -22.27 15.93
N ILE A 93 13.82 -21.96 15.77
CA ILE A 93 14.34 -20.59 15.75
C ILE A 93 13.85 -19.85 14.50
N SER A 94 14.00 -20.44 13.31
CA SER A 94 13.49 -19.88 12.05
C SER A 94 11.98 -19.65 12.10
N SER A 95 11.24 -20.60 12.67
CA SER A 95 9.79 -20.50 12.83
C SER A 95 9.39 -19.33 13.73
N VAL A 96 10.04 -19.17 14.88
CA VAL A 96 9.80 -18.04 15.81
C VAL A 96 10.16 -16.71 15.17
N PHE A 97 11.31 -16.63 14.50
CA PHE A 97 11.76 -15.42 13.81
C PHE A 97 10.73 -14.94 12.77
N ILE A 98 10.24 -15.84 11.91
CA ILE A 98 9.23 -15.53 10.90
C ILE A 98 7.92 -15.09 11.53
N LYS A 99 7.47 -15.72 12.60
CA LYS A 99 6.26 -15.32 13.33
C LYS A 99 6.41 -13.90 13.91
N MET A 100 7.55 -13.58 14.52
CA MET A 100 7.82 -12.24 15.03
C MET A 100 7.79 -11.20 13.91
N LEU A 101 8.47 -11.45 12.78
CA LEU A 101 8.44 -10.56 11.63
C LEU A 101 7.01 -10.35 11.09
N SER A 102 6.19 -11.40 11.06
CA SER A 102 4.80 -11.31 10.61
C SER A 102 3.97 -10.41 11.52
N VAL A 103 4.10 -10.55 12.84
CA VAL A 103 3.43 -9.69 13.82
C VAL A 103 3.84 -8.22 13.65
N PHE A 104 5.14 -7.95 13.47
CA PHE A 104 5.62 -6.59 13.20
C PHE A 104 5.06 -6.03 11.88
N ALA A 105 5.01 -6.83 10.81
CA ALA A 105 4.46 -6.42 9.53
C ALA A 105 2.97 -6.05 9.64
N GLU A 106 2.18 -6.85 10.34
CA GLU A 106 0.77 -6.55 10.61
C GLU A 106 0.61 -5.27 11.42
N PHE A 107 1.40 -5.09 12.47
CA PHE A 107 1.39 -3.88 13.29
C PHE A 107 1.69 -2.63 12.45
N TYR A 108 2.76 -2.62 11.65
CA TYR A 108 3.09 -1.50 10.77
C TYR A 108 2.02 -1.22 9.72
N SER A 109 1.46 -2.26 9.11
CA SER A 109 0.37 -2.13 8.14
C SER A 109 -0.86 -1.48 8.76
N LYS A 110 -1.25 -1.92 9.97
CA LYS A 110 -2.37 -1.34 10.73
C LYS A 110 -2.10 0.12 11.09
N GLN A 111 -0.91 0.43 11.62
CA GLN A 111 -0.52 1.80 11.96
C GLN A 111 -0.55 2.73 10.74
N GLN A 112 -0.05 2.26 9.58
CA GLN A 112 -0.09 3.04 8.34
C GLN A 112 -1.52 3.29 7.85
N SER A 113 -2.39 2.28 7.97
CA SER A 113 -3.82 2.41 7.66
C SER A 113 -4.50 3.44 8.56
N GLU A 114 -4.23 3.42 9.87
CA GLU A 114 -4.78 4.38 10.83
C GLU A 114 -4.30 5.81 10.53
N LYS A 115 -3.01 6.01 10.26
CA LYS A 115 -2.46 7.31 9.85
C LYS A 115 -3.13 7.84 8.57
N SER A 116 -3.30 6.97 7.58
CA SER A 116 -3.96 7.33 6.32
C SER A 116 -5.43 7.72 6.53
N LYS A 117 -6.16 6.96 7.38
CA LYS A 117 -7.55 7.29 7.76
C LYS A 117 -7.64 8.62 8.50
N ALA A 118 -6.76 8.86 9.47
CA ALA A 118 -6.71 10.11 10.23
C ALA A 118 -6.41 11.32 9.32
N THR A 119 -5.44 11.18 8.40
CA THR A 119 -5.12 12.22 7.41
C THR A 119 -6.32 12.51 6.52
N LYS A 120 -6.98 11.48 6.01
CA LYS A 120 -8.18 11.63 5.18
C LYS A 120 -9.33 12.31 5.93
N GLN A 121 -9.56 11.94 7.19
CA GLN A 121 -10.58 12.59 8.03
C GLN A 121 -10.26 14.05 8.31
N ARG A 122 -8.97 14.39 8.52
CA ARG A 122 -8.53 15.78 8.66
C ARG A 122 -8.81 16.57 7.38
N MET A 123 -8.44 16.06 6.21
CA MET A 123 -8.70 16.70 4.92
C MET A 123 -10.21 16.94 4.69
N ILE A 124 -11.07 15.97 5.06
CA ILE A 124 -12.53 16.13 4.96
C ILE A 124 -13.01 17.27 5.86
N ARG A 125 -12.54 17.34 7.12
CA ARG A 125 -12.88 18.45 8.05
C ARG A 125 -12.42 19.80 7.57
N GLU A 126 -11.25 19.86 6.93
CA GLU A 126 -10.71 21.09 6.33
C GLU A 126 -11.33 21.39 4.95
N ASN A 127 -12.34 20.67 4.51
CA ASN A 127 -12.96 20.78 3.18
C ASN A 127 -11.96 20.64 2.02
N LYS A 128 -10.91 19.86 2.21
CA LYS A 128 -9.90 19.55 1.20
C LYS A 128 -10.26 18.33 0.37
N TYR A 129 -9.78 18.32 -0.86
CA TYR A 129 -9.92 17.17 -1.75
C TYR A 129 -9.05 16.01 -1.27
N THR A 130 -9.67 14.86 -1.04
CA THR A 130 -9.00 13.66 -0.49
C THR A 130 -8.36 12.76 -1.54
N GLY A 131 -8.24 13.23 -2.78
CA GLY A 131 -7.72 12.46 -3.89
C GLY A 131 -8.79 11.62 -4.62
N GLY A 132 -8.40 11.04 -5.76
CA GLY A 132 -9.25 10.28 -6.66
C GLY A 132 -9.14 10.78 -8.10
N PHE A 133 -9.91 10.20 -9.03
CA PHE A 133 -9.90 10.61 -10.44
C PHE A 133 -10.57 11.98 -10.66
N ARG A 134 -11.61 12.30 -9.87
CA ARG A 134 -12.36 13.59 -9.93
C ARG A 134 -12.86 13.97 -8.56
N PRO A 135 -13.04 15.28 -8.29
CA PRO A 135 -13.73 15.75 -7.10
C PRO A 135 -15.21 15.27 -7.07
N LYS A 136 -15.84 15.40 -5.92
CA LYS A 136 -17.25 15.07 -5.76
C LYS A 136 -18.09 15.98 -6.66
N PHE A 137 -19.09 15.42 -7.34
CA PHE A 137 -20.00 16.18 -8.21
C PHE A 137 -20.61 17.37 -7.48
N GLY A 138 -20.54 18.54 -8.10
CA GLY A 138 -20.94 19.82 -7.52
C GLY A 138 -19.77 20.68 -7.04
N TYR A 139 -18.54 20.16 -7.10
CA TYR A 139 -17.35 20.85 -6.62
C TYR A 139 -16.19 20.72 -7.58
N ASP A 140 -15.37 21.75 -7.65
CA ASP A 140 -14.05 21.78 -8.25
C ASP A 140 -12.97 21.85 -7.15
N VAL A 141 -11.70 21.81 -7.52
CA VAL A 141 -10.56 21.89 -6.59
C VAL A 141 -9.77 23.13 -6.95
N ASP A 142 -9.48 23.98 -5.96
CA ASP A 142 -8.60 25.13 -6.14
C ASP A 142 -7.12 24.74 -6.12
N ASP A 143 -6.23 25.71 -6.41
CA ASP A 143 -4.78 25.50 -6.43
C ASP A 143 -4.19 25.07 -5.07
N ASN A 144 -4.90 25.29 -3.97
CA ASN A 144 -4.51 24.90 -2.61
C ASN A 144 -5.12 23.56 -2.18
N GLY A 145 -5.87 22.90 -3.07
CA GLY A 145 -6.50 21.62 -2.82
C GLY A 145 -7.83 21.68 -2.06
N TYR A 146 -8.45 22.85 -1.91
CA TYR A 146 -9.76 22.99 -1.30
C TYR A 146 -10.89 22.74 -2.29
N LEU A 147 -11.99 22.17 -1.79
CA LEU A 147 -13.20 21.97 -2.59
C LEU A 147 -13.98 23.29 -2.68
N ILE A 148 -14.12 23.82 -3.89
CA ILE A 148 -14.91 25.01 -4.20
C ILE A 148 -16.18 24.63 -4.97
N PRO A 149 -17.35 25.27 -4.71
CA PRO A 149 -18.58 24.96 -5.42
C PRO A 149 -18.47 25.25 -6.92
N CYS A 150 -18.82 24.27 -7.76
CA CYS A 150 -18.96 24.45 -9.20
C CYS A 150 -20.41 24.88 -9.53
N GLU A 151 -20.65 26.14 -9.83
CA GLU A 151 -22.00 26.70 -10.02
C GLU A 151 -22.86 25.91 -11.01
N LYS A 152 -22.27 25.45 -12.13
CA LYS A 152 -22.98 24.64 -13.13
C LYS A 152 -23.47 23.31 -12.54
N GLU A 153 -22.65 22.63 -11.78
CA GLU A 153 -23.02 21.36 -11.17
C GLU A 153 -23.92 21.55 -9.93
N GLN A 154 -23.72 22.64 -9.16
CA GLN A 154 -24.59 23.01 -8.05
C GLN A 154 -26.02 23.33 -8.51
N SER A 155 -26.19 23.95 -9.65
CA SER A 155 -27.55 24.22 -10.22
C SER A 155 -28.26 22.88 -10.54
N ILE A 156 -27.55 21.88 -11.03
CA ILE A 156 -28.09 20.55 -11.29
C ILE A 156 -28.49 19.85 -9.97
N ILE A 157 -27.66 19.96 -8.93
CA ILE A 157 -28.00 19.43 -7.59
C ILE A 157 -29.25 20.11 -7.04
N ARG A 158 -29.38 21.43 -7.16
CA ARG A 158 -30.59 22.17 -6.76
C ARG A 158 -31.84 21.64 -7.50
N LEU A 159 -31.73 21.42 -8.81
CA LEU A 159 -32.83 20.83 -9.59
C LEU A 159 -33.19 19.41 -9.11
N MET A 160 -32.21 18.57 -8.86
CA MET A 160 -32.44 17.22 -8.32
C MET A 160 -33.16 17.25 -6.98
N LYS A 161 -32.77 18.15 -6.06
CA LYS A 161 -33.41 18.37 -4.76
C LYS A 161 -34.87 18.82 -4.92
N LEU A 162 -35.14 19.75 -5.83
CA LEU A 162 -36.49 20.24 -6.13
C LEU A 162 -37.39 19.12 -6.65
N LEU A 163 -36.90 18.35 -7.63
CA LEU A 163 -37.64 17.21 -8.19
C LEU A 163 -37.92 16.14 -7.13
N ARG A 164 -36.99 15.91 -6.21
CA ARG A 164 -37.19 14.96 -5.11
C ARG A 164 -38.26 15.44 -4.12
N LYS A 165 -38.26 16.75 -3.78
CA LYS A 165 -39.33 17.37 -2.96
C LYS A 165 -40.71 17.25 -3.62
N LYS A 166 -40.79 17.28 -4.96
CA LYS A 166 -42.01 17.06 -5.73
C LYS A 166 -42.41 15.57 -5.87
N GLY A 167 -41.81 14.66 -5.09
CA GLY A 167 -42.13 13.25 -5.06
C GLY A 167 -41.64 12.40 -6.22
N LYS A 168 -40.76 12.95 -7.12
CA LYS A 168 -40.23 12.18 -8.24
C LYS A 168 -39.27 11.08 -7.76
N SER A 169 -39.36 9.89 -8.43
CA SER A 169 -38.44 8.80 -8.16
C SER A 169 -37.02 9.12 -8.66
N TYR A 170 -36.00 8.44 -8.11
CA TYR A 170 -34.61 8.62 -8.58
C TYR A 170 -34.43 8.32 -10.07
N LYS A 171 -35.20 7.35 -10.60
CA LYS A 171 -35.24 7.02 -12.03
C LYS A 171 -35.77 8.20 -12.86
N GLN A 172 -36.93 8.76 -12.48
CA GLN A 172 -37.50 9.91 -13.16
C GLN A 172 -36.58 11.13 -13.10
N ILE A 173 -35.94 11.38 -11.96
CA ILE A 173 -34.95 12.46 -11.80
C ILE A 173 -33.77 12.25 -12.73
N SER A 174 -33.23 11.03 -12.83
CA SER A 174 -32.11 10.71 -13.71
C SER A 174 -32.45 10.96 -15.20
N GLU A 175 -33.65 10.61 -15.63
CA GLU A 175 -34.13 10.85 -16.99
C GLU A 175 -34.29 12.34 -17.31
N ILE A 176 -34.89 13.10 -16.41
CA ILE A 176 -35.10 14.55 -16.55
C ILE A 176 -33.74 15.28 -16.64
N VAL A 177 -32.84 15.01 -15.68
CA VAL A 177 -31.54 15.65 -15.61
C VAL A 177 -30.64 15.26 -16.79
N THR A 178 -30.69 14.02 -17.26
CA THR A 178 -29.96 13.57 -18.44
C THR A 178 -30.43 14.35 -19.69
N LYS A 179 -31.75 14.53 -19.86
CA LYS A 179 -32.28 15.29 -20.99
C LYS A 179 -31.90 16.78 -20.95
N SER A 180 -31.91 17.38 -19.76
CA SER A 180 -31.60 18.82 -19.59
C SER A 180 -30.12 19.15 -19.72
N THR A 181 -29.20 18.22 -19.36
CA THR A 181 -27.75 18.51 -19.27
C THR A 181 -26.91 17.92 -20.37
N ARG A 182 -27.47 17.06 -21.25
CA ARG A 182 -26.76 16.23 -22.25
C ARG A 182 -25.71 15.30 -21.63
N LYS A 183 -25.63 15.18 -20.28
CA LYS A 183 -24.71 14.29 -19.56
C LYS A 183 -25.52 13.15 -18.97
N LYS A 184 -25.08 11.89 -19.19
CA LYS A 184 -25.80 10.70 -18.72
C LYS A 184 -25.72 10.60 -17.19
N PHE A 185 -26.85 10.66 -16.53
CA PHE A 185 -27.03 10.37 -15.11
C PHE A 185 -27.72 9.02 -14.96
N VAL A 186 -27.17 8.14 -14.11
CA VAL A 186 -27.82 6.88 -13.76
C VAL A 186 -28.51 7.01 -12.40
N GLN A 187 -29.55 6.23 -12.15
CA GLN A 187 -30.34 6.28 -10.92
C GLN A 187 -29.49 6.19 -9.64
N SER A 188 -28.50 5.28 -9.61
CA SER A 188 -27.61 5.09 -8.47
C SER A 188 -26.75 6.34 -8.19
N TRP A 189 -26.33 7.03 -9.24
CA TRP A 189 -25.55 8.26 -9.09
C TRP A 189 -26.40 9.40 -8.52
N VAL A 190 -27.61 9.59 -9.00
CA VAL A 190 -28.58 10.57 -8.45
C VAL A 190 -28.87 10.26 -6.98
N PHE A 191 -29.10 9.00 -6.63
CA PHE A 191 -29.29 8.59 -5.24
C PHE A 191 -28.09 8.96 -4.36
N ASN A 192 -26.86 8.65 -4.80
CA ASN A 192 -25.65 8.92 -4.04
C ASN A 192 -25.42 10.45 -3.85
N ILE A 193 -25.67 11.25 -4.88
CA ILE A 193 -25.58 12.72 -4.80
C ILE A 193 -26.58 13.25 -3.76
N LEU A 194 -27.85 12.89 -3.87
CA LEU A 194 -28.88 13.39 -2.96
C LEU A 194 -28.71 12.87 -1.52
N LYS A 195 -28.26 11.64 -1.33
CA LYS A 195 -27.97 11.08 0.00
C LYS A 195 -26.84 11.86 0.69
N ARG A 196 -25.77 12.16 -0.03
CA ARG A 196 -24.63 12.95 0.47
C ARG A 196 -25.08 14.33 0.91
N GLU A 197 -25.81 15.04 0.06
CA GLU A 197 -26.32 16.38 0.33
C GLU A 197 -27.23 16.44 1.56
N THR A 198 -28.03 15.39 1.79
CA THR A 198 -28.87 15.29 3.00
C THR A 198 -28.02 15.04 4.25
N SER A 199 -26.92 14.29 4.13
CA SER A 199 -26.01 14.04 5.26
C SER A 199 -25.22 15.29 5.63
N GLU A 200 -24.73 16.04 4.65
CA GLU A 200 -23.99 17.30 4.87
C GLU A 200 -24.87 18.38 5.52
N GLN A 201 -26.17 18.45 5.16
CA GLN A 201 -27.14 19.35 5.79
C GLN A 201 -27.52 19.01 7.24
N ARG A 202 -27.34 17.75 7.66
CA ARG A 202 -27.57 17.32 9.05
C ARG A 202 -26.36 17.52 9.95
N ALA A 203 -25.18 17.70 9.36
CA ALA A 203 -23.90 17.84 10.07
C ALA A 203 -23.45 19.33 10.21
N ALA A 204 -24.13 20.25 9.53
CA ALA A 204 -23.97 21.71 9.62
C ALA A 204 -25.02 22.32 10.55
#